data_1a565f54ee4c8a2dfa160878c5ad54be
#
_entry.id   1a565f54ee4c8a2dfa160878c5ad54be
#
_cell.length_a   1.000
_cell.length_b   1.000
_cell.length_c   1.000
_cell.angle_alpha   90.00
_cell.angle_beta   90.00
_cell.angle_gamma   90.00
#
_symmetry.space_group_name_H-M   'P 1'
#
loop_
_entity.id
_entity.type
_entity.pdbx_description
1 polymer ?
#
loop_
_entity_poly.entity_id
_entity_poly.type
_entity_poly.pdbx_seq_one_letter_code
_entity_poly.pdbx_strand_id
1 'polypeptide(L)'
;MNALTSRQTQILKALIDEYIETAEPVGSDALEKKYNLGVSPATIRNEMANLTKSGFLKQPHTSAGRIPTSGAMKFYVDQLMEEKQMSLADEVKAKEEVWDDRGNLDKFLNEMTHSLAERTGGMAIAATEDGNVWQAGHANIFLYPEFADLSACASLFGFMDEDDQLIDLFFNRFPIDSPFDVLFTEDMGLRNLPIGIVAAHFRVKDKNGALGVIGPVRQSYAKVIPTLRYYRSMLEEVMGL
;
A
#
# COMPACT_ATOMS: atom_id res chain seq x y z
N MET A 1 -14.42 -18.84 0.15
CA MET A 1 -13.98 -18.80 -1.27
C MET A 1 -13.41 -20.15 -1.63
N ASN A 2 -13.69 -20.69 -2.82
CA ASN A 2 -13.01 -21.92 -3.27
C ASN A 2 -11.52 -21.60 -3.47
N ALA A 3 -10.66 -22.55 -3.09
CA ALA A 3 -9.22 -22.40 -3.29
C ALA A 3 -8.91 -22.24 -4.79
N LEU A 4 -8.06 -21.27 -5.12
CA LEU A 4 -7.59 -21.08 -6.50
C LEU A 4 -6.72 -22.25 -6.92
N THR A 5 -6.82 -22.67 -8.19
CA THR A 5 -5.88 -23.62 -8.76
C THR A 5 -4.50 -22.96 -8.91
N SER A 6 -3.43 -23.76 -8.97
CA SER A 6 -2.06 -23.26 -9.20
C SER A 6 -1.97 -22.35 -10.43
N ARG A 7 -2.66 -22.71 -11.52
CA ARG A 7 -2.72 -21.89 -12.74
C ARG A 7 -3.42 -20.54 -12.51
N GLN A 8 -4.56 -20.54 -11.83
CA GLN A 8 -5.28 -19.32 -11.49
C GLN A 8 -4.44 -18.41 -10.61
N THR A 9 -3.72 -18.98 -9.65
CA THR A 9 -2.79 -18.24 -8.77
C THR A 9 -1.67 -17.58 -9.58
N GLN A 10 -1.05 -18.31 -10.51
CA GLN A 10 0.02 -17.76 -11.37
C GLN A 10 -0.50 -16.63 -12.29
N ILE A 11 -1.67 -16.82 -12.91
CA ILE A 11 -2.29 -15.80 -13.77
C ILE A 11 -2.69 -14.59 -12.96
N LEU A 12 -3.27 -14.76 -11.76
CA LEU A 12 -3.65 -13.66 -10.87
C LEU A 12 -2.43 -12.87 -10.42
N LYS A 13 -1.34 -13.54 -10.00
CA LYS A 13 -0.08 -12.87 -9.63
C LYS A 13 0.46 -12.05 -10.79
N ALA A 14 0.61 -12.64 -11.97
CA ALA A 14 1.11 -11.95 -13.16
C ALA A 14 0.23 -10.75 -13.56
N LEU A 15 -1.09 -10.88 -13.45
CA LEU A 15 -2.02 -9.80 -13.75
C LEU A 15 -1.89 -8.65 -12.75
N ILE A 16 -1.74 -8.94 -11.47
CA ILE A 16 -1.57 -7.91 -10.44
C ILE A 16 -0.21 -7.22 -10.59
N ASP A 17 0.87 -7.98 -10.81
CA ASP A 17 2.20 -7.42 -11.06
C ASP A 17 2.18 -6.45 -12.25
N GLU A 18 1.52 -6.84 -13.36
CA GLU A 18 1.35 -5.99 -14.54
C GLU A 18 0.52 -4.74 -14.26
N TYR A 19 -0.59 -4.89 -13.52
CA TYR A 19 -1.46 -3.78 -13.16
C TYR A 19 -0.78 -2.76 -12.24
N ILE A 20 0.02 -3.23 -11.27
CA ILE A 20 0.83 -2.36 -10.40
C ILE A 20 1.77 -1.49 -11.24
N GLU A 21 2.40 -2.08 -12.26
CA GLU A 21 3.37 -1.39 -13.10
C GLU A 21 2.73 -0.40 -14.09
N THR A 22 1.63 -0.82 -14.75
CA THR A 22 1.07 -0.07 -15.89
C THR A 22 -0.09 0.85 -15.53
N ALA A 23 -0.81 0.62 -14.44
CA ALA A 23 -2.09 1.23 -14.09
C ALA A 23 -3.24 0.94 -15.10
N GLU A 24 -3.00 0.08 -16.09
CA GLU A 24 -3.93 -0.17 -17.19
C GLU A 24 -4.63 -1.52 -17.02
N PRO A 25 -5.87 -1.66 -17.51
CA PRO A 25 -6.55 -2.96 -17.54
C PRO A 25 -5.76 -3.99 -18.35
N VAL A 26 -5.45 -5.14 -17.75
CA VAL A 26 -4.54 -6.14 -18.31
C VAL A 26 -5.29 -7.12 -19.22
N GLY A 27 -4.78 -7.30 -20.43
CA GLY A 27 -5.30 -8.26 -21.41
C GLY A 27 -4.54 -9.59 -21.41
N SER A 28 -5.17 -10.67 -21.91
CA SER A 28 -4.54 -11.99 -22.01
C SER A 28 -3.28 -12.03 -22.87
N ASP A 29 -3.25 -11.20 -23.93
CA ASP A 29 -2.14 -11.17 -24.87
C ASP A 29 -0.91 -10.45 -24.29
N ALA A 30 -1.15 -9.45 -23.40
CA ALA A 30 -0.07 -8.80 -22.66
C ALA A 30 0.58 -9.77 -21.65
N LEU A 31 -0.25 -10.54 -20.95
CA LEU A 31 0.24 -11.55 -20.00
C LEU A 31 1.05 -12.65 -20.67
N GLU A 32 0.58 -13.15 -21.82
CA GLU A 32 1.28 -14.18 -22.58
C GLU A 32 2.65 -13.70 -23.08
N LYS A 33 2.72 -12.47 -23.56
CA LYS A 33 3.98 -11.90 -24.09
C LYS A 33 5.02 -11.59 -23.02
N LYS A 34 4.59 -11.15 -21.83
CA LYS A 34 5.50 -10.68 -20.79
C LYS A 34 5.85 -11.77 -19.77
N TYR A 35 4.91 -12.67 -19.49
CA TYR A 35 5.03 -13.69 -18.47
C TYR A 35 5.00 -15.09 -19.09
N ASN A 36 6.00 -15.91 -18.78
CA ASN A 36 6.05 -17.29 -19.27
C ASN A 36 5.07 -18.18 -18.47
N LEU A 37 3.77 -18.07 -18.79
CA LEU A 37 2.71 -18.81 -18.10
C LEU A 37 2.49 -20.22 -18.65
N GLY A 38 3.16 -20.59 -19.76
CA GLY A 38 3.08 -21.94 -20.35
C GLY A 38 1.72 -22.32 -20.93
N VAL A 39 0.83 -21.35 -21.18
CA VAL A 39 -0.52 -21.55 -21.72
C VAL A 39 -0.87 -20.48 -22.74
N SER A 40 -1.80 -20.82 -23.68
CA SER A 40 -2.24 -19.92 -24.74
C SER A 40 -3.02 -18.70 -24.22
N PRO A 41 -3.05 -17.58 -24.97
CA PRO A 41 -3.89 -16.42 -24.64
C PRO A 41 -5.37 -16.76 -24.45
N ALA A 42 -5.90 -17.72 -25.22
CA ALA A 42 -7.27 -18.19 -25.06
C ALA A 42 -7.50 -18.87 -23.70
N THR A 43 -6.54 -19.67 -23.23
CA THR A 43 -6.58 -20.29 -21.90
C THR A 43 -6.49 -19.21 -20.81
N ILE A 44 -5.57 -18.26 -20.93
CA ILE A 44 -5.44 -17.14 -20.00
C ILE A 44 -6.77 -16.37 -19.90
N ARG A 45 -7.39 -16.04 -21.05
CA ARG A 45 -8.69 -15.35 -21.10
C ARG A 45 -9.79 -16.11 -20.37
N ASN A 46 -9.86 -17.43 -20.54
CA ASN A 46 -10.85 -18.26 -19.86
C ASN A 46 -10.63 -18.27 -18.34
N GLU A 47 -9.38 -18.38 -17.88
CA GLU A 47 -9.07 -18.32 -16.45
C GLU A 47 -9.33 -16.93 -15.86
N MET A 48 -9.04 -15.85 -16.58
CA MET A 48 -9.41 -14.48 -16.17
C MET A 48 -10.93 -14.33 -16.04
N ALA A 49 -11.72 -14.98 -16.92
CA ALA A 49 -13.18 -14.98 -16.80
C ALA A 49 -13.64 -15.75 -15.55
N ASN A 50 -12.99 -16.86 -15.21
CA ASN A 50 -13.26 -17.62 -13.97
C ASN A 50 -12.90 -16.80 -12.73
N LEU A 51 -11.74 -16.14 -12.70
CA LEU A 51 -11.31 -15.25 -11.64
C LEU A 51 -12.26 -14.05 -11.46
N THR A 52 -12.84 -13.55 -12.56
CA THR A 52 -13.88 -12.51 -12.53
C THR A 52 -15.15 -13.03 -11.86
N LYS A 53 -15.61 -14.22 -12.21
CA LYS A 53 -16.79 -14.86 -11.58
C LYS A 53 -16.57 -15.14 -10.08
N SER A 54 -15.34 -15.43 -9.70
CA SER A 54 -14.95 -15.66 -8.30
C SER A 54 -14.67 -14.39 -7.50
N GLY A 55 -14.81 -13.19 -8.11
CA GLY A 55 -14.66 -11.91 -7.44
C GLY A 55 -13.22 -11.41 -7.26
N PHE A 56 -12.22 -12.06 -7.84
CA PHE A 56 -10.83 -11.59 -7.81
C PHE A 56 -10.55 -10.50 -8.85
N LEU A 57 -11.22 -10.55 -9.99
CA LEU A 57 -11.05 -9.59 -11.08
C LEU A 57 -12.36 -8.88 -11.39
N LYS A 58 -12.25 -7.68 -11.94
CA LYS A 58 -13.39 -6.95 -12.53
C LYS A 58 -13.02 -6.42 -13.92
N GLN A 59 -14.01 -6.20 -14.75
CA GLN A 59 -13.85 -5.62 -16.08
C GLN A 59 -14.42 -4.20 -16.06
N PRO A 60 -13.60 -3.15 -16.26
CA PRO A 60 -14.09 -1.77 -16.21
C PRO A 60 -15.16 -1.46 -17.26
N HIS A 61 -14.99 -2.00 -18.48
CA HIS A 61 -15.95 -1.91 -19.58
C HIS A 61 -15.78 -3.07 -20.56
N THR A 62 -16.76 -3.33 -21.41
CA THR A 62 -16.90 -4.55 -22.23
C THR A 62 -15.68 -4.92 -23.07
N SER A 63 -14.94 -3.93 -23.59
CA SER A 63 -13.72 -4.13 -24.40
C SER A 63 -12.42 -4.05 -23.61
N ALA A 64 -12.47 -3.74 -22.31
CA ALA A 64 -11.29 -3.62 -21.48
C ALA A 64 -10.72 -5.00 -21.11
N GLY A 65 -9.42 -5.02 -20.73
CA GLY A 65 -8.81 -6.10 -19.99
C GLY A 65 -9.48 -6.33 -18.63
N ARG A 66 -8.73 -6.81 -17.67
CA ARG A 66 -9.20 -7.01 -16.29
C ARG A 66 -8.33 -6.22 -15.34
N ILE A 67 -8.93 -5.78 -14.24
CA ILE A 67 -8.22 -5.17 -13.12
C ILE A 67 -8.53 -5.97 -11.85
N PRO A 68 -7.62 -6.02 -10.87
CA PRO A 68 -7.85 -6.70 -9.60
C PRO A 68 -8.91 -5.97 -8.77
N THR A 69 -9.63 -6.72 -7.94
CA THR A 69 -10.46 -6.17 -6.87
C THR A 69 -9.63 -5.94 -5.60
N SER A 70 -10.14 -5.18 -4.63
CA SER A 70 -9.48 -5.03 -3.33
C SER A 70 -9.25 -6.37 -2.62
N GLY A 71 -10.19 -7.31 -2.76
CA GLY A 71 -10.02 -8.68 -2.25
C GLY A 71 -8.88 -9.44 -2.94
N ALA A 72 -8.66 -9.22 -4.24
CA ALA A 72 -7.52 -9.78 -4.95
C ALA A 72 -6.19 -9.14 -4.53
N MET A 73 -6.18 -7.83 -4.26
CA MET A 73 -5.00 -7.13 -3.75
C MET A 73 -4.64 -7.62 -2.34
N LYS A 74 -5.63 -7.82 -1.44
CA LYS A 74 -5.39 -8.45 -0.13
C LYS A 74 -4.78 -9.84 -0.28
N PHE A 75 -5.38 -10.68 -1.11
CA PHE A 75 -4.85 -12.02 -1.38
C PHE A 75 -3.43 -11.99 -1.94
N TYR A 76 -3.12 -11.03 -2.82
CA TYR A 76 -1.78 -10.83 -3.36
C TYR A 76 -0.79 -10.47 -2.26
N VAL A 77 -1.11 -9.52 -1.40
CA VAL A 77 -0.26 -9.11 -0.28
C VAL A 77 -0.01 -10.27 0.69
N ASP A 78 -1.07 -11.03 1.02
CA ASP A 78 -0.99 -12.09 2.03
C ASP A 78 -0.30 -13.35 1.53
N GLN A 79 -0.41 -13.68 0.22
CA GLN A 79 -0.09 -15.02 -0.29
C GLN A 79 0.84 -15.05 -1.50
N LEU A 80 0.93 -13.97 -2.29
CA LEU A 80 1.55 -14.06 -3.61
C LEU A 80 2.77 -13.16 -3.81
N MET A 81 2.80 -12.01 -3.18
CA MET A 81 3.88 -11.05 -3.40
C MET A 81 5.20 -11.53 -2.79
N GLU A 82 6.29 -11.11 -3.41
CA GLU A 82 7.64 -11.28 -2.89
C GLU A 82 8.14 -9.91 -2.41
N GLU A 83 8.49 -9.81 -1.13
CA GLU A 83 8.98 -8.57 -0.56
C GLU A 83 10.34 -8.17 -1.16
N LYS A 84 10.47 -6.88 -1.48
CA LYS A 84 11.71 -6.26 -1.91
C LYS A 84 12.32 -5.51 -0.71
N GLN A 85 13.19 -6.20 0.02
CA GLN A 85 13.87 -5.60 1.17
C GLN A 85 14.65 -4.35 0.76
N MET A 86 14.77 -3.39 1.67
CA MET A 86 15.65 -2.24 1.47
C MET A 86 17.09 -2.71 1.30
N SER A 87 17.87 -1.99 0.49
CA SER A 87 19.29 -2.22 0.44
C SER A 87 19.97 -1.70 1.73
N LEU A 88 21.09 -2.30 2.10
CA LEU A 88 21.84 -1.85 3.28
C LEU A 88 22.23 -0.36 3.17
N ALA A 89 22.52 0.12 1.96
CA ALA A 89 22.83 1.53 1.72
C ALA A 89 21.62 2.44 1.97
N ASP A 90 20.41 2.00 1.57
CA ASP A 90 19.16 2.73 1.83
C ASP A 90 18.81 2.74 3.31
N GLU A 91 19.05 1.63 4.03
CA GLU A 91 18.84 1.54 5.47
C GLU A 91 19.76 2.50 6.23
N VAL A 92 21.05 2.52 5.90
CA VAL A 92 22.03 3.43 6.50
C VAL A 92 21.62 4.89 6.24
N LYS A 93 21.31 5.22 4.99
CA LYS A 93 20.88 6.58 4.62
C LYS A 93 19.61 7.00 5.36
N ALA A 94 18.60 6.11 5.45
CA ALA A 94 17.37 6.38 6.18
C ALA A 94 17.63 6.66 7.67
N LYS A 95 18.56 5.93 8.29
CA LYS A 95 18.95 6.15 9.69
C LYS A 95 19.70 7.46 9.88
N GLU A 96 20.61 7.80 8.95
CA GLU A 96 21.37 9.06 8.99
C GLU A 96 20.47 10.29 8.90
N GLU A 97 19.44 10.25 8.03
CA GLU A 97 18.49 11.35 7.81
C GLU A 97 17.74 11.76 9.09
N VAL A 98 17.44 10.84 9.98
CA VAL A 98 16.66 11.08 11.21
C VAL A 98 17.52 11.11 12.49
N TRP A 99 18.82 10.80 12.37
CA TRP A 99 19.68 10.55 13.55
C TRP A 99 19.87 11.74 14.46
N ASP A 100 19.95 12.95 13.91
CA ASP A 100 20.20 14.17 14.67
C ASP A 100 19.02 14.55 15.58
N ASP A 101 17.81 14.08 15.24
CA ASP A 101 16.58 14.33 15.97
C ASP A 101 16.22 13.27 17.02
N ARG A 102 17.07 12.26 17.24
CA ARG A 102 16.86 11.16 18.20
C ARG A 102 16.61 11.57 19.66
N GLY A 103 16.85 12.83 19.99
CA GLY A 103 16.57 13.40 21.33
C GLY A 103 15.16 13.98 21.47
N ASN A 104 14.39 14.05 20.39
CA ASN A 104 13.05 14.67 20.37
C ASN A 104 12.12 13.85 19.49
N LEU A 105 11.13 13.18 20.09
CA LEU A 105 10.21 12.28 19.36
C LEU A 105 9.43 13.01 18.27
N ASP A 106 8.95 14.23 18.51
CA ASP A 106 8.15 14.99 17.54
C ASP A 106 8.96 15.32 16.28
N LYS A 107 10.20 15.78 16.46
CA LYS A 107 11.10 16.05 15.33
C LYS A 107 11.48 14.77 14.61
N PHE A 108 11.79 13.72 15.36
CA PHE A 108 12.13 12.40 14.79
C PHE A 108 10.99 11.84 13.94
N LEU A 109 9.75 11.90 14.43
CA LEU A 109 8.57 11.46 13.67
C LEU A 109 8.34 12.31 12.43
N ASN A 110 8.56 13.64 12.52
CA ASN A 110 8.46 14.53 11.37
C ASN A 110 9.45 14.14 10.26
N GLU A 111 10.75 14.09 10.58
CA GLU A 111 11.80 13.77 9.60
C GLU A 111 11.63 12.34 9.05
N MET A 112 11.27 11.40 9.92
CA MET A 112 11.01 10.03 9.53
C MET A 112 9.82 9.93 8.55
N THR A 113 8.77 10.72 8.75
CA THR A 113 7.61 10.77 7.85
C THR A 113 8.02 11.30 6.47
N HIS A 114 8.87 12.33 6.41
CA HIS A 114 9.42 12.84 5.15
C HIS A 114 10.27 11.78 4.43
N SER A 115 11.20 11.14 5.12
CA SER A 115 12.06 10.11 4.57
C SER A 115 11.27 8.87 4.10
N LEU A 116 10.22 8.47 4.85
CA LEU A 116 9.32 7.37 4.47
C LEU A 116 8.53 7.70 3.19
N ALA A 117 8.02 8.94 3.05
CA ALA A 117 7.30 9.38 1.86
C ALA A 117 8.20 9.38 0.62
N GLU A 118 9.44 9.89 0.72
CA GLU A 118 10.41 9.89 -0.38
C GLU A 118 10.71 8.45 -0.86
N ARG A 119 10.97 7.53 0.07
CA ARG A 119 11.34 6.15 -0.25
C ARG A 119 10.21 5.34 -0.81
N THR A 120 8.99 5.54 -0.32
CA THR A 120 7.82 4.78 -0.77
C THR A 120 7.18 5.36 -2.03
N GLY A 121 7.34 6.66 -2.27
CA GLY A 121 6.66 7.39 -3.34
C GLY A 121 5.17 7.61 -3.05
N GLY A 122 4.73 7.37 -1.82
CA GLY A 122 3.36 7.64 -1.33
C GLY A 122 3.30 8.86 -0.43
N MET A 123 2.13 9.11 0.15
CA MET A 123 1.98 9.98 1.31
C MET A 123 2.30 9.15 2.56
N ALA A 124 3.14 9.68 3.43
CA ALA A 124 3.44 9.05 4.72
C ALA A 124 2.77 9.81 5.85
N ILE A 125 2.37 9.07 6.88
CA ILE A 125 1.74 9.59 8.08
C ILE A 125 2.41 8.93 9.29
N ALA A 126 2.65 9.73 10.31
CA ALA A 126 2.88 9.25 11.67
C ALA A 126 1.79 9.84 12.56
N ALA A 127 1.26 9.05 13.49
CA ALA A 127 0.27 9.50 14.45
C ALA A 127 0.55 8.90 15.83
N THR A 128 0.18 9.61 16.90
CA THR A 128 0.25 9.12 18.27
C THR A 128 -1.14 9.16 18.92
N GLU A 129 -1.40 8.28 19.87
CA GLU A 129 -2.70 8.20 20.56
C GLU A 129 -3.12 9.50 21.27
N ASP A 130 -2.14 10.36 21.61
CA ASP A 130 -2.39 11.67 22.21
C ASP A 130 -2.80 12.77 21.20
N GLY A 131 -3.05 12.37 19.95
CA GLY A 131 -3.67 13.22 18.93
C GLY A 131 -2.69 14.00 18.03
N ASN A 132 -1.38 13.77 18.13
CA ASN A 132 -0.44 14.40 17.21
C ASN A 132 -0.34 13.63 15.90
N VAL A 133 -0.30 14.36 14.78
CA VAL A 133 -0.21 13.80 13.42
C VAL A 133 0.88 14.54 12.64
N TRP A 134 1.73 13.79 11.95
CA TRP A 134 2.74 14.28 11.00
C TRP A 134 2.44 13.69 9.64
N GLN A 135 2.53 14.51 8.60
CA GLN A 135 2.18 14.13 7.24
C GLN A 135 3.24 14.64 6.26
N ALA A 136 3.62 13.82 5.29
CA ALA A 136 4.55 14.18 4.23
C ALA A 136 4.21 13.51 2.89
N GLY A 137 4.77 14.03 1.79
CA GLY A 137 4.63 13.40 0.48
C GLY A 137 3.31 13.66 -0.23
N HIS A 138 2.55 14.71 0.14
CA HIS A 138 1.29 15.07 -0.53
C HIS A 138 1.43 15.21 -2.04
N ALA A 139 2.54 15.77 -2.53
CA ALA A 139 2.80 15.93 -3.95
C ALA A 139 2.94 14.59 -4.71
N ASN A 140 3.33 13.52 -4.02
CA ASN A 140 3.52 12.21 -4.64
C ASN A 140 2.21 11.64 -5.22
N ILE A 141 1.07 11.99 -4.62
CA ILE A 141 -0.25 11.54 -5.09
C ILE A 141 -0.52 11.98 -6.52
N PHE A 142 -0.09 13.18 -6.90
CA PHE A 142 -0.30 13.72 -8.25
C PHE A 142 0.54 13.04 -9.34
N LEU A 143 1.49 12.19 -8.96
CA LEU A 143 2.27 11.36 -9.90
C LEU A 143 1.49 10.12 -10.37
N TYR A 144 0.37 9.82 -9.74
CA TYR A 144 -0.47 8.66 -10.07
C TYR A 144 -1.67 9.06 -10.92
N PRO A 145 -1.93 8.38 -12.06
CA PRO A 145 -3.02 8.71 -12.97
C PRO A 145 -4.41 8.59 -12.32
N GLU A 146 -4.56 7.80 -11.27
CA GLU A 146 -5.81 7.66 -10.52
C GLU A 146 -6.25 8.97 -9.87
N PHE A 147 -5.35 9.90 -9.64
CA PHE A 147 -5.60 11.22 -9.03
C PHE A 147 -5.60 12.36 -10.04
N ALA A 148 -5.72 12.06 -11.33
CA ALA A 148 -5.98 13.09 -12.34
C ALA A 148 -7.38 13.74 -12.18
N ASP A 149 -8.30 13.07 -11.49
CA ASP A 149 -9.60 13.62 -11.11
C ASP A 149 -9.49 14.47 -9.85
N LEU A 150 -9.75 15.77 -10.00
CA LEU A 150 -9.73 16.73 -8.88
C LEU A 150 -10.73 16.40 -7.78
N SER A 151 -11.84 15.72 -8.08
CA SER A 151 -12.82 15.32 -7.07
C SER A 151 -12.26 14.22 -6.15
N ALA A 152 -11.48 13.29 -6.68
CA ALA A 152 -10.75 12.29 -5.90
C ALA A 152 -9.69 12.93 -5.01
N CYS A 153 -8.92 13.90 -5.56
CA CYS A 153 -7.96 14.67 -4.78
C CYS A 153 -8.62 15.45 -3.65
N ALA A 154 -9.70 16.19 -3.94
CA ALA A 154 -10.42 16.96 -2.92
C ALA A 154 -10.96 16.07 -1.79
N SER A 155 -11.49 14.89 -2.14
CA SER A 155 -11.98 13.92 -1.14
C SER A 155 -10.84 13.34 -0.29
N LEU A 156 -9.68 13.04 -0.90
CA LEU A 156 -8.52 12.55 -0.18
C LEU A 156 -7.97 13.60 0.78
N PHE A 157 -7.73 14.82 0.29
CA PHE A 157 -7.18 15.87 1.13
C PHE A 157 -8.17 16.33 2.21
N GLY A 158 -9.48 16.37 1.91
CA GLY A 158 -10.49 16.62 2.93
C GLY A 158 -10.52 15.54 4.03
N PHE A 159 -10.25 14.27 3.69
CA PHE A 159 -10.06 13.22 4.69
C PHE A 159 -8.76 13.43 5.50
N MET A 160 -7.70 13.88 4.84
CA MET A 160 -6.38 14.10 5.47
C MET A 160 -6.34 15.34 6.38
N ASP A 161 -7.21 16.32 6.16
CA ASP A 161 -7.32 17.53 6.98
C ASP A 161 -8.00 17.29 8.34
N GLU A 162 -8.60 16.11 8.54
CA GLU A 162 -9.35 15.76 9.75
C GLU A 162 -8.52 14.79 10.63
N ASP A 163 -7.71 15.35 11.54
CA ASP A 163 -6.82 14.57 12.43
C ASP A 163 -7.59 13.51 13.23
N ASP A 164 -8.80 13.82 13.71
CA ASP A 164 -9.65 12.87 14.43
C ASP A 164 -10.01 11.64 13.58
N GLN A 165 -10.22 11.81 12.26
CA GLN A 165 -10.49 10.70 11.35
C GLN A 165 -9.25 9.83 11.12
N LEU A 166 -8.08 10.44 11.07
CA LEU A 166 -6.82 9.73 10.96
C LEU A 166 -6.51 8.94 12.23
N ILE A 167 -6.73 9.53 13.39
CA ILE A 167 -6.59 8.85 14.68
C ILE A 167 -7.57 7.67 14.77
N ASP A 168 -8.86 7.88 14.44
CA ASP A 168 -9.83 6.77 14.40
C ASP A 168 -9.40 5.66 13.45
N LEU A 169 -8.90 6.02 12.27
CA LEU A 169 -8.41 5.06 11.29
C LEU A 169 -7.27 4.21 11.86
N PHE A 170 -6.23 4.86 12.38
CA PHE A 170 -5.02 4.15 12.80
C PHE A 170 -5.21 3.36 14.10
N PHE A 171 -6.00 3.84 15.06
CA PHE A 171 -6.09 3.20 16.37
C PHE A 171 -7.35 2.36 16.58
N ASN A 172 -8.41 2.53 15.76
CA ASN A 172 -9.64 1.77 15.90
C ASN A 172 -9.91 0.79 14.74
N ARG A 173 -9.28 0.98 13.57
CA ARG A 173 -9.56 0.16 12.38
C ARG A 173 -8.41 -0.76 11.98
N PHE A 174 -7.17 -0.41 12.32
CA PHE A 174 -6.03 -1.30 12.13
C PHE A 174 -5.82 -2.20 13.34
N PRO A 175 -5.51 -3.51 13.15
CA PRO A 175 -5.17 -4.41 14.25
C PRO A 175 -3.86 -3.99 14.91
N ILE A 176 -3.89 -3.79 16.23
CA ILE A 176 -2.72 -3.33 17.00
C ILE A 176 -1.63 -4.41 17.06
N ASP A 177 -2.02 -5.69 17.07
CA ASP A 177 -1.09 -6.82 17.24
C ASP A 177 -0.46 -7.29 15.92
N SER A 178 -0.84 -6.73 14.79
CA SER A 178 -0.26 -7.08 13.49
C SER A 178 1.05 -6.33 13.24
N PRO A 179 2.09 -6.97 12.66
CA PRO A 179 3.32 -6.30 12.27
C PRO A 179 3.09 -5.21 11.21
N PHE A 180 2.06 -5.36 10.41
CA PHE A 180 1.47 -4.38 9.50
C PHE A 180 0.08 -4.88 9.07
N ASP A 181 -0.74 -4.00 8.54
CA ASP A 181 -1.98 -4.36 7.86
C ASP A 181 -2.23 -3.45 6.66
N VAL A 182 -3.14 -3.87 5.78
CA VAL A 182 -3.52 -3.13 4.58
C VAL A 182 -5.02 -2.92 4.56
N LEU A 183 -5.45 -1.66 4.53
CA LEU A 183 -6.84 -1.28 4.33
C LEU A 183 -7.03 -0.67 2.94
N PHE A 184 -8.15 -1.01 2.34
CA PHE A 184 -8.62 -0.42 1.10
C PHE A 184 -9.85 0.45 1.36
N THR A 185 -10.20 1.26 0.39
CA THR A 185 -11.31 2.22 0.47
C THR A 185 -12.63 1.58 0.95
N GLU A 186 -12.91 0.35 0.51
CA GLU A 186 -14.10 -0.38 0.92
C GLU A 186 -14.11 -0.71 2.41
N ASP A 187 -12.95 -1.03 2.98
CA ASP A 187 -12.79 -1.34 4.41
C ASP A 187 -13.00 -0.09 5.29
N MET A 188 -12.67 1.07 4.74
CA MET A 188 -12.75 2.36 5.43
C MET A 188 -14.12 3.04 5.28
N GLY A 189 -15.00 2.53 4.42
CA GLY A 189 -16.27 3.17 4.08
C GLY A 189 -16.11 4.43 3.21
N LEU A 190 -14.91 4.71 2.72
CA LEU A 190 -14.61 5.84 1.84
C LEU A 190 -14.88 5.42 0.38
N ARG A 191 -16.11 5.61 -0.07
CA ARG A 191 -16.48 5.27 -1.44
C ARG A 191 -15.81 6.23 -2.45
N ASN A 192 -15.35 5.67 -3.56
CA ASN A 192 -14.79 6.39 -4.71
C ASN A 192 -13.37 6.95 -4.53
N LEU A 193 -12.65 6.63 -3.48
CA LEU A 193 -11.23 6.94 -3.38
C LEU A 193 -10.40 5.73 -3.83
N PRO A 194 -9.54 5.87 -4.86
CA PRO A 194 -8.73 4.75 -5.35
C PRO A 194 -7.46 4.56 -4.51
N ILE A 195 -7.60 4.47 -3.18
CA ILE A 195 -6.47 4.38 -2.26
C ILE A 195 -6.38 3.04 -1.54
N GLY A 196 -5.14 2.69 -1.18
CA GLY A 196 -4.81 1.68 -0.20
C GLY A 196 -3.88 2.28 0.85
N ILE A 197 -4.03 1.87 2.09
CA ILE A 197 -3.22 2.31 3.23
C ILE A 197 -2.51 1.10 3.80
N VAL A 198 -1.20 1.19 3.94
CA VAL A 198 -0.38 0.24 4.71
C VAL A 198 -0.03 0.90 6.01
N ALA A 199 -0.30 0.26 7.14
CA ALA A 199 0.02 0.82 8.45
C ALA A 199 0.67 -0.22 9.38
N ALA A 200 1.46 0.27 10.32
CA ALA A 200 2.04 -0.51 11.40
C ALA A 200 2.04 0.31 12.68
N HIS A 201 1.66 -0.32 13.80
CA HIS A 201 1.75 0.28 15.12
C HIS A 201 3.17 0.20 15.66
N PHE A 202 3.55 1.20 16.45
CA PHE A 202 4.79 1.22 17.20
C PHE A 202 4.54 1.59 18.65
N ARG A 203 5.50 1.24 19.51
CA ARG A 203 5.51 1.67 20.90
C ARG A 203 6.89 2.20 21.28
N VAL A 204 6.91 3.43 21.77
CA VAL A 204 8.13 4.10 22.22
C VAL A 204 7.90 4.62 23.64
N LYS A 205 8.60 4.04 24.62
CA LYS A 205 8.43 4.35 26.06
C LYS A 205 6.96 4.13 26.48
N ASP A 206 6.28 5.19 26.85
CA ASP A 206 4.88 5.22 27.29
C ASP A 206 3.91 5.67 26.19
N LYS A 207 4.41 5.93 24.96
CA LYS A 207 3.59 6.38 23.83
C LYS A 207 3.33 5.25 22.83
N ASN A 208 2.08 5.06 22.51
CA ASN A 208 1.67 4.27 21.35
C ASN A 208 1.48 5.17 20.14
N GLY A 209 1.83 4.66 18.98
CA GLY A 209 1.68 5.37 17.74
C GLY A 209 1.49 4.43 16.55
N ALA A 210 1.29 5.01 15.39
CA ALA A 210 1.18 4.31 14.13
C ALA A 210 1.94 5.05 13.04
N LEU A 211 2.51 4.28 12.11
CA LEU A 211 3.08 4.74 10.86
C LEU A 211 2.19 4.24 9.72
N GLY A 212 1.93 5.06 8.75
CA GLY A 212 1.14 4.70 7.58
C GLY A 212 1.74 5.23 6.28
N VAL A 213 1.45 4.51 5.19
CA VAL A 213 1.70 4.96 3.82
C VAL A 213 0.41 4.84 3.03
N ILE A 214 -0.02 5.97 2.46
CA ILE A 214 -1.18 6.08 1.58
C ILE A 214 -0.69 6.19 0.15
N GLY A 215 -1.25 5.37 -0.73
CA GLY A 215 -1.01 5.40 -2.16
C GLY A 215 -2.20 4.89 -2.94
N PRO A 216 -2.13 4.77 -4.27
CA PRO A 216 -3.19 4.14 -5.05
C PRO A 216 -3.37 2.68 -4.61
N VAL A 217 -4.56 2.10 -4.87
CA VAL A 217 -4.85 0.68 -4.60
C VAL A 217 -3.76 -0.25 -5.16
N ARG A 218 -3.12 0.15 -6.26
CA ARG A 218 -2.02 -0.59 -6.90
C ARG A 218 -0.63 -0.17 -6.46
N GLN A 219 -0.46 0.50 -5.31
CA GLN A 219 0.89 0.84 -4.84
C GLN A 219 1.80 -0.40 -4.72
N SER A 220 3.11 -0.20 -4.79
CA SER A 220 4.08 -1.30 -4.72
C SER A 220 4.18 -1.85 -3.28
N TYR A 221 3.23 -2.67 -2.87
CA TYR A 221 3.22 -3.31 -1.53
C TYR A 221 4.52 -4.06 -1.25
N ALA A 222 5.09 -4.70 -2.27
CA ALA A 222 6.37 -5.41 -2.18
C ALA A 222 7.53 -4.52 -1.70
N LYS A 223 7.45 -3.21 -1.96
CA LYS A 223 8.42 -2.20 -1.52
C LYS A 223 7.95 -1.49 -0.24
N VAL A 224 6.69 -1.10 -0.20
CA VAL A 224 6.12 -0.27 0.89
C VAL A 224 6.16 -1.01 2.22
N ILE A 225 5.72 -2.28 2.25
CA ILE A 225 5.62 -3.05 3.49
C ILE A 225 6.98 -3.26 4.18
N PRO A 226 8.04 -3.77 3.50
CA PRO A 226 9.34 -3.91 4.17
C PRO A 226 9.97 -2.57 4.53
N THR A 227 9.74 -1.50 3.74
CA THR A 227 10.19 -0.15 4.09
C THR A 227 9.52 0.33 5.37
N LEU A 228 8.19 0.26 5.46
CA LEU A 228 7.44 0.65 6.66
C LEU A 228 7.89 -0.14 7.90
N ARG A 229 8.08 -1.45 7.75
CA ARG A 229 8.56 -2.32 8.82
C ARG A 229 9.96 -1.92 9.31
N TYR A 230 10.86 -1.57 8.38
CA TYR A 230 12.19 -1.07 8.73
C TYR A 230 12.09 0.23 9.56
N TYR A 231 11.29 1.20 9.11
CA TYR A 231 11.12 2.46 9.82
C TYR A 231 10.52 2.29 11.22
N ARG A 232 9.53 1.40 11.36
CA ARG A 232 9.00 1.02 12.66
C ARG A 232 10.08 0.46 13.57
N SER A 233 10.85 -0.52 13.11
CA SER A 233 11.90 -1.16 13.89
C SER A 233 13.00 -0.17 14.29
N MET A 234 13.41 0.71 13.36
CA MET A 234 14.37 1.77 13.60
C MET A 234 13.87 2.76 14.67
N LEU A 235 12.60 3.17 14.61
CA LEU A 235 11.98 4.05 15.58
C LEU A 235 12.00 3.43 16.99
N GLU A 236 11.57 2.16 17.11
CA GLU A 236 11.54 1.43 18.38
C GLU A 236 12.95 1.22 18.93
N GLU A 237 13.97 0.95 18.08
CA GLU A 237 15.38 0.83 18.47
C GLU A 237 15.96 2.15 18.97
N VAL A 238 15.79 3.23 18.19
CA VAL A 238 16.46 4.52 18.45
C VAL A 238 15.80 5.31 19.57
N MET A 239 14.48 5.27 19.67
CA MET A 239 13.70 6.07 20.62
C MET A 239 13.23 5.27 21.84
N GLY A 240 13.29 3.94 21.79
CA GLY A 240 12.90 3.05 22.88
C GLY A 240 13.95 2.95 24.00
N LEU A 241 15.18 3.39 23.73
CA LEU A 241 16.27 3.49 24.69
C LEU A 241 16.08 4.74 25.59
#